data_ec1cead5f81b34902ed3d02ccaff9f22
#
_entry.id   ec1cead5f81b34902ed3d02ccaff9f22
#
_cell.length_a   1.000
_cell.length_b   1.000
_cell.length_c   1.000
_cell.angle_alpha   90.00
_cell.angle_beta   90.00
_cell.angle_gamma   90.00
#
_symmetry.space_group_name_H-M   'P 1'
#
loop_
_entity.id
_entity.type
_entity.pdbx_description
1 polymer ?
#
loop_
_entity_poly.entity_id
_entity_poly.type
_entity_poly.pdbx_seq_one_letter_code
_entity_poly.pdbx_strand_id
1 'polypeptide(L)'
;MSKTPYQLTLPDEIVSELHLKHNQPLNLTLRNGQLIIQQTNNPNERQTLSLRHFLIPSMVMAIIFTIYAVEEKMFRIPLGGDNSIASSVIMLSEIIGIFMFLLIYFQQQRQQIDKLRRKTSWRVLPALTVAFAIILAFVTSGFFWAINYLFQTASFNLFTSIALFTMFNGIINFLMIYSALSISTLFITSIFVMTIIGGVLTAMVTNSSRMWWQYNLSFLGTDNALDSWQFNATLILARLIWLALVDYLFVPLQKTLRHNRRLITLRILLNLSALSLAGVGLFPNNAGRLHILHDQMANFLIYFILIMMLGNRWLLPNAPREFEATSYIICAILVTSMILFQWVGYLSLTTFEIVAFVLDLSWILLLFQNIYRLYYHTYQTFVVPIS
;
A
#
# COMPACT_ATOMS: atom_id res chain seq x y z
N MET A 1 -14.42 -23.49 -43.82
CA MET A 1 -15.76 -23.10 -43.37
C MET A 1 -15.64 -21.72 -42.72
N SER A 2 -16.04 -20.65 -43.41
CA SER A 2 -16.09 -19.32 -42.83
C SER A 2 -17.24 -19.29 -41.81
N LYS A 3 -16.93 -19.20 -40.53
CA LYS A 3 -17.93 -18.97 -39.51
C LYS A 3 -18.47 -17.56 -39.72
N THR A 4 -19.74 -17.44 -40.10
CA THR A 4 -20.43 -16.16 -40.08
C THR A 4 -20.29 -15.56 -38.67
N PRO A 5 -19.82 -14.30 -38.50
CA PRO A 5 -19.69 -13.69 -37.20
C PRO A 5 -21.09 -13.57 -36.58
N TYR A 6 -21.23 -13.93 -35.33
CA TYR A 6 -22.46 -13.67 -34.57
C TYR A 6 -22.58 -12.18 -34.35
N GLN A 7 -23.75 -11.61 -34.63
CA GLN A 7 -24.05 -10.20 -34.40
C GLN A 7 -25.02 -10.09 -33.21
N LEU A 8 -24.78 -9.15 -32.34
CA LEU A 8 -25.67 -8.80 -31.23
C LEU A 8 -26.31 -7.44 -31.52
N THR A 9 -27.62 -7.42 -31.71
CA THR A 9 -28.37 -6.17 -31.89
C THR A 9 -28.78 -5.64 -30.51
N LEU A 10 -28.40 -4.41 -30.20
CA LEU A 10 -28.81 -3.76 -28.97
C LEU A 10 -30.13 -3.01 -29.21
N PRO A 11 -31.14 -3.09 -28.31
CA PRO A 11 -32.33 -2.27 -28.38
C PRO A 11 -31.99 -0.77 -28.35
N ASP A 12 -32.73 0.04 -29.10
CA ASP A 12 -32.51 1.49 -29.20
C ASP A 12 -32.60 2.20 -27.85
N GLU A 13 -33.42 1.68 -26.94
CA GLU A 13 -33.54 2.15 -25.57
C GLU A 13 -32.23 2.05 -24.81
N ILE A 14 -31.48 0.92 -24.96
CA ILE A 14 -30.18 0.70 -24.32
C ILE A 14 -29.11 1.59 -24.97
N VAL A 15 -29.16 1.75 -26.30
CA VAL A 15 -28.22 2.62 -27.02
C VAL A 15 -28.38 4.07 -26.59
N SER A 16 -29.61 4.54 -26.42
CA SER A 16 -29.91 5.91 -25.97
C SER A 16 -29.57 6.13 -24.49
N GLU A 17 -29.88 5.17 -23.61
CA GLU A 17 -29.63 5.28 -22.17
C GLU A 17 -28.12 5.24 -21.84
N LEU A 18 -27.36 4.44 -22.60
CA LEU A 18 -25.90 4.36 -22.48
C LEU A 18 -25.15 5.41 -23.32
N HIS A 19 -25.85 6.27 -24.08
CA HIS A 19 -25.26 7.28 -24.97
C HIS A 19 -24.19 6.72 -25.90
N LEU A 20 -24.43 5.52 -26.47
CA LEU A 20 -23.46 4.82 -27.31
C LEU A 20 -23.31 5.54 -28.67
N LYS A 21 -22.06 5.73 -29.10
CA LYS A 21 -21.73 6.30 -30.41
C LYS A 21 -21.28 5.22 -31.39
N HIS A 22 -21.58 5.39 -32.65
CA HIS A 22 -21.10 4.53 -33.73
C HIS A 22 -19.56 4.46 -33.74
N ASN A 23 -18.98 3.28 -33.91
CA ASN A 23 -17.57 2.97 -33.79
C ASN A 23 -16.93 3.15 -32.39
N GLN A 24 -17.73 3.29 -31.34
CA GLN A 24 -17.23 3.33 -29.98
C GLN A 24 -16.79 1.93 -29.54
N PRO A 25 -15.56 1.74 -28.99
CA PRO A 25 -15.15 0.45 -28.47
C PRO A 25 -15.95 0.09 -27.21
N LEU A 26 -16.48 -1.13 -27.17
CA LEU A 26 -17.16 -1.69 -25.99
C LEU A 26 -16.32 -2.81 -25.39
N ASN A 27 -16.27 -2.87 -24.09
CA ASN A 27 -15.73 -3.99 -23.34
C ASN A 27 -16.81 -5.05 -23.14
N LEU A 28 -16.65 -6.18 -23.80
CA LEU A 28 -17.48 -7.37 -23.59
C LEU A 28 -16.79 -8.27 -22.57
N THR A 29 -17.37 -8.42 -21.39
CA THR A 29 -16.84 -9.30 -20.34
C THR A 29 -17.75 -10.50 -20.17
N LEU A 30 -17.22 -11.70 -20.39
CA LEU A 30 -17.93 -12.94 -20.09
C LEU A 30 -17.72 -13.30 -18.62
N ARG A 31 -18.81 -13.32 -17.84
CA ARG A 31 -18.77 -13.61 -16.41
C ARG A 31 -19.86 -14.60 -16.02
N ASN A 32 -19.48 -15.78 -15.51
CA ASN A 32 -20.44 -16.81 -15.04
C ASN A 32 -21.57 -17.13 -16.05
N GLY A 33 -21.25 -17.18 -17.34
CA GLY A 33 -22.25 -17.43 -18.39
C GLY A 33 -23.09 -16.22 -18.78
N GLN A 34 -22.83 -15.05 -18.20
CA GLN A 34 -23.46 -13.78 -18.56
C GLN A 34 -22.50 -12.91 -19.36
N LEU A 35 -22.99 -12.32 -20.44
CA LEU A 35 -22.26 -11.32 -21.20
C LEU A 35 -22.56 -9.94 -20.62
N ILE A 36 -21.54 -9.27 -20.09
CA ILE A 36 -21.64 -7.91 -19.57
C ILE A 36 -21.03 -6.98 -20.61
N ILE A 37 -21.83 -6.04 -21.08
CA ILE A 37 -21.42 -4.99 -22.02
C ILE A 37 -21.15 -3.71 -21.22
N GLN A 38 -19.97 -3.17 -21.31
CA GLN A 38 -19.58 -1.92 -20.67
C GLN A 38 -18.94 -0.99 -21.70
N GLN A 39 -19.23 0.29 -21.60
CA GLN A 39 -18.44 1.27 -22.35
C GLN A 39 -16.96 1.11 -21.95
N THR A 40 -16.10 1.13 -22.94
CA THR A 40 -14.67 1.28 -22.69
C THR A 40 -14.51 2.68 -22.13
N ASN A 41 -14.44 2.79 -20.79
CA ASN A 41 -14.06 4.06 -20.18
C ASN A 41 -12.73 4.45 -20.81
N ASN A 42 -12.73 5.52 -21.56
CA ASN A 42 -11.53 6.08 -22.14
C ASN A 42 -10.55 6.25 -20.97
N PRO A 43 -9.35 5.65 -20.99
CA PRO A 43 -8.38 5.85 -19.93
C PRO A 43 -8.05 7.33 -19.70
N ASN A 44 -8.46 8.19 -20.63
CA ASN A 44 -8.37 9.64 -20.55
C ASN A 44 -9.56 10.33 -19.87
N GLU A 45 -10.68 9.66 -19.61
CA GLU A 45 -11.69 10.12 -18.66
C GLU A 45 -11.29 9.70 -17.22
N ARG A 46 -10.04 9.97 -16.85
CA ARG A 46 -9.72 10.13 -15.43
C ARG A 46 -10.67 11.21 -14.94
N GLN A 47 -11.46 10.90 -13.92
CA GLN A 47 -12.28 11.90 -13.23
C GLN A 47 -11.38 13.11 -13.01
N THR A 48 -11.58 14.16 -13.79
CA THR A 48 -10.81 15.39 -13.64
C THR A 48 -11.17 15.94 -12.28
N LEU A 49 -10.20 15.88 -11.38
CA LEU A 49 -10.36 16.41 -10.04
C LEU A 49 -10.72 17.89 -10.19
N SER A 50 -11.94 18.24 -9.83
CA SER A 50 -12.31 19.64 -9.75
C SER A 50 -11.39 20.30 -8.70
N LEU A 51 -10.73 21.38 -9.09
CA LEU A 51 -9.91 22.21 -8.20
C LEU A 51 -10.60 22.51 -6.86
N ARG A 52 -11.92 22.59 -6.86
CA ARG A 52 -12.74 22.85 -5.67
C ARG A 52 -12.54 21.81 -4.56
N HIS A 53 -12.32 20.55 -4.89
CA HIS A 53 -12.22 19.47 -3.89
C HIS A 53 -10.98 19.58 -2.99
N PHE A 54 -9.91 20.21 -3.45
CA PHE A 54 -8.72 20.42 -2.60
C PHE A 54 -8.52 21.89 -2.20
N LEU A 55 -8.96 22.86 -3.00
CA LEU A 55 -8.83 24.26 -2.65
C LEU A 55 -9.76 24.67 -1.48
N ILE A 56 -11.04 24.26 -1.51
CA ILE A 56 -11.98 24.63 -0.45
C ILE A 56 -11.53 24.10 0.92
N PRO A 57 -11.19 22.80 1.11
CA PRO A 57 -10.69 22.33 2.39
C PRO A 57 -9.40 23.03 2.81
N SER A 58 -8.51 23.34 1.88
CA SER A 58 -7.26 24.05 2.17
C SER A 58 -7.50 25.49 2.61
N MET A 59 -8.46 26.17 2.01
CA MET A 59 -8.87 27.51 2.46
C MET A 59 -9.49 27.50 3.86
N VAL A 60 -10.33 26.52 4.16
CA VAL A 60 -10.91 26.37 5.51
C VAL A 60 -9.81 26.19 6.55
N MET A 61 -8.81 25.35 6.29
CA MET A 61 -7.69 25.16 7.20
C MET A 61 -6.79 26.38 7.29
N ALA A 62 -6.63 27.14 6.22
CA ALA A 62 -5.90 28.42 6.24
C ALA A 62 -6.60 29.45 7.12
N ILE A 63 -7.93 29.50 7.12
CA ILE A 63 -8.70 30.35 8.03
C ILE A 63 -8.47 29.93 9.49
N ILE A 64 -8.53 28.62 9.79
CA ILE A 64 -8.28 28.08 11.14
C ILE A 64 -6.85 28.43 11.59
N PHE A 65 -5.85 28.23 10.74
CA PHE A 65 -4.47 28.62 11.02
C PHE A 65 -4.33 30.11 11.27
N THR A 66 -5.03 30.95 10.49
CA THR A 66 -5.00 32.41 10.64
C THR A 66 -5.61 32.83 11.98
N ILE A 67 -6.75 32.25 12.35
CA ILE A 67 -7.40 32.53 13.65
C ILE A 67 -6.45 32.17 14.81
N TYR A 68 -5.87 30.96 14.76
CA TYR A 68 -4.90 30.50 15.73
C TYR A 68 -3.70 31.47 15.86
N ALA A 69 -3.10 31.84 14.73
CA ALA A 69 -1.93 32.72 14.71
C ALA A 69 -2.25 34.14 15.24
N VAL A 70 -3.46 34.64 14.99
CA VAL A 70 -3.91 35.95 15.51
C VAL A 70 -4.20 35.91 17.00
N GLU A 71 -4.87 34.86 17.52
CA GLU A 71 -5.14 34.66 18.94
C GLU A 71 -3.85 34.56 19.75
N GLU A 72 -2.86 33.82 19.26
CA GLU A 72 -1.54 33.67 19.87
C GLU A 72 -0.61 34.88 19.63
N LYS A 73 -1.10 35.92 18.92
CA LYS A 73 -0.33 37.13 18.58
C LYS A 73 0.98 36.88 17.87
N MET A 74 0.99 35.87 17.00
CA MET A 74 2.18 35.43 16.27
C MET A 74 2.38 36.26 14.99
N PHE A 75 3.04 37.41 15.11
CA PHE A 75 3.33 38.29 13.95
C PHE A 75 4.49 37.78 13.09
N ARG A 76 5.39 37.00 13.69
CA ARG A 76 6.44 36.24 12.98
C ARG A 76 6.38 34.77 13.37
N ILE A 77 6.24 33.90 12.38
CA ILE A 77 6.05 32.46 12.60
C ILE A 77 7.30 31.74 12.08
N PRO A 78 7.98 30.93 12.92
CA PRO A 78 9.12 30.14 12.49
C PRO A 78 8.69 29.07 11.50
N LEU A 79 9.64 28.65 10.64
CA LEU A 79 9.40 27.59 9.68
C LEU A 79 9.25 26.23 10.36
N GLY A 80 10.11 25.92 11.33
CA GLY A 80 10.13 24.66 12.09
C GLY A 80 10.20 24.88 13.58
N GLY A 81 9.95 23.81 14.35
CA GLY A 81 9.84 23.81 15.80
C GLY A 81 8.38 23.88 16.30
N ASP A 82 8.22 24.14 17.58
CA ASP A 82 6.89 24.29 18.18
C ASP A 82 6.24 25.59 17.72
N ASN A 83 4.92 25.60 17.56
CA ASN A 83 4.12 26.73 17.08
C ASN A 83 4.65 27.33 15.76
N SER A 84 5.03 26.46 14.83
CA SER A 84 5.63 26.80 13.54
C SER A 84 4.68 26.52 12.37
N ILE A 85 5.10 26.95 11.16
CA ILE A 85 4.41 26.57 9.93
C ILE A 85 4.42 25.04 9.81
N ALA A 86 5.56 24.38 10.08
CA ALA A 86 5.73 22.93 9.99
C ALA A 86 4.77 22.17 10.92
N SER A 87 4.74 22.52 12.22
CA SER A 87 3.86 21.86 13.19
C SER A 87 2.38 22.05 12.85
N SER A 88 2.00 23.24 12.38
CA SER A 88 0.64 23.54 11.93
C SER A 88 0.26 22.77 10.66
N VAL A 89 1.16 22.68 9.69
CA VAL A 89 0.92 21.88 8.46
C VAL A 89 0.78 20.40 8.82
N ILE A 90 1.70 19.84 9.60
CA ILE A 90 1.64 18.44 10.00
C ILE A 90 0.30 18.15 10.68
N MET A 91 -0.09 18.92 11.67
CA MET A 91 -1.30 18.65 12.45
C MET A 91 -2.59 18.89 11.64
N LEU A 92 -2.77 20.08 11.07
CA LEU A 92 -4.02 20.47 10.41
C LEU A 92 -4.19 19.75 9.05
N SER A 93 -3.08 19.56 8.31
CA SER A 93 -3.17 18.87 7.01
C SER A 93 -3.36 17.36 7.17
N GLU A 94 -2.87 16.75 8.26
CA GLU A 94 -3.16 15.36 8.59
C GLU A 94 -4.67 15.16 8.78
N ILE A 95 -5.29 15.99 9.62
CA ILE A 95 -6.73 15.92 9.92
C ILE A 95 -7.55 16.06 8.64
N ILE A 96 -7.32 17.15 7.89
CA ILE A 96 -8.14 17.41 6.69
C ILE A 96 -7.81 16.44 5.55
N GLY A 97 -6.54 16.02 5.41
CA GLY A 97 -6.13 15.06 4.40
C GLY A 97 -6.79 13.70 4.60
N ILE A 98 -6.82 13.18 5.84
CA ILE A 98 -7.51 11.93 6.17
C ILE A 98 -9.03 12.07 5.94
N PHE A 99 -9.60 13.20 6.36
CA PHE A 99 -11.02 13.47 6.13
C PHE A 99 -11.37 13.47 4.64
N MET A 100 -10.59 14.16 3.81
CA MET A 100 -10.79 14.21 2.36
C MET A 100 -10.56 12.86 1.69
N PHE A 101 -9.56 12.09 2.13
CA PHE A 101 -9.35 10.71 1.68
C PHE A 101 -10.60 9.87 1.92
N LEU A 102 -11.15 9.89 3.14
CA LEU A 102 -12.36 9.15 3.49
C LEU A 102 -13.56 9.61 2.66
N LEU A 103 -13.78 10.92 2.57
CA LEU A 103 -14.91 11.50 1.83
C LEU A 103 -14.91 11.06 0.36
N ILE A 104 -13.78 11.23 -0.32
CA ILE A 104 -13.63 10.87 -1.73
C ILE A 104 -13.76 9.35 -1.91
N TYR A 105 -13.13 8.57 -1.03
CA TYR A 105 -13.25 7.12 -1.06
C TYR A 105 -14.72 6.67 -0.92
N PHE A 106 -15.48 7.25 0.02
CA PHE A 106 -16.91 6.96 0.19
C PHE A 106 -17.74 7.36 -1.03
N GLN A 107 -17.46 8.52 -1.62
CA GLN A 107 -18.15 8.96 -2.84
C GLN A 107 -17.91 7.97 -3.99
N GLN A 108 -16.66 7.55 -4.20
CA GLN A 108 -16.30 6.59 -5.23
C GLN A 108 -16.97 5.22 -5.00
N GLN A 109 -17.06 4.77 -3.74
CA GLN A 109 -17.70 3.50 -3.42
C GLN A 109 -19.22 3.53 -3.58
N ARG A 110 -19.88 4.67 -3.39
CA ARG A 110 -21.31 4.82 -3.64
C ARG A 110 -21.64 4.70 -5.13
N GLN A 111 -20.76 5.15 -6.00
CA GLN A 111 -20.92 5.07 -7.46
C GLN A 111 -20.60 3.69 -8.03
N GLN A 112 -20.01 2.78 -7.24
CA GLN A 112 -19.70 1.43 -7.70
C GLN A 112 -20.95 0.56 -7.78
N ILE A 113 -21.26 0.11 -9.00
CA ILE A 113 -22.40 -0.77 -9.32
C ILE A 113 -22.15 -2.19 -8.81
N ASP A 114 -20.89 -2.65 -8.79
CA ASP A 114 -20.53 -3.99 -8.31
C ASP A 114 -20.56 -4.07 -6.78
N LYS A 115 -21.65 -4.67 -6.25
CA LYS A 115 -21.88 -4.90 -4.80
C LYS A 115 -20.72 -5.63 -4.13
N LEU A 116 -19.99 -6.47 -4.87
CA LEU A 116 -18.88 -7.25 -4.34
C LEU A 116 -17.64 -6.39 -4.12
N ARG A 117 -17.27 -5.62 -5.12
CA ARG A 117 -16.14 -4.69 -5.06
C ARG A 117 -16.39 -3.66 -3.94
N ARG A 118 -17.62 -3.19 -3.83
CA ARG A 118 -18.05 -2.31 -2.74
C ARG A 118 -17.86 -2.95 -1.35
N LYS A 119 -18.26 -4.22 -1.16
CA LYS A 119 -18.11 -4.92 0.14
C LYS A 119 -16.64 -5.13 0.49
N THR A 120 -15.78 -5.47 -0.49
CA THR A 120 -14.34 -5.63 -0.29
C THR A 120 -13.70 -4.32 0.13
N SER A 121 -14.04 -3.24 -0.57
CA SER A 121 -13.53 -1.91 -0.30
C SER A 121 -13.82 -1.43 1.13
N TRP A 122 -15.00 -1.71 1.67
CA TRP A 122 -15.34 -1.37 3.05
C TRP A 122 -14.50 -2.10 4.10
N ARG A 123 -14.11 -3.35 3.83
CA ARG A 123 -13.27 -4.14 4.76
C ARG A 123 -11.83 -3.64 4.79
N VAL A 124 -11.33 -3.19 3.64
CA VAL A 124 -9.95 -2.74 3.46
C VAL A 124 -9.76 -1.29 3.95
N LEU A 125 -10.83 -0.50 3.97
CA LEU A 125 -10.79 0.93 4.28
C LEU A 125 -10.10 1.28 5.62
N PRO A 126 -10.41 0.63 6.77
CA PRO A 126 -9.78 1.00 8.03
C PRO A 126 -8.26 0.82 7.99
N ALA A 127 -7.80 -0.31 7.46
CA ALA A 127 -6.37 -0.60 7.35
C ALA A 127 -5.66 0.40 6.41
N LEU A 128 -6.26 0.73 5.26
CA LEU A 128 -5.71 1.73 4.34
C LEU A 128 -5.71 3.13 4.95
N THR A 129 -6.79 3.53 5.63
CA THR A 129 -6.86 4.85 6.27
C THR A 129 -5.75 5.03 7.30
N VAL A 130 -5.57 4.04 8.19
CA VAL A 130 -4.48 4.07 9.19
C VAL A 130 -3.12 4.06 8.50
N ALA A 131 -2.93 3.24 7.47
CA ALA A 131 -1.67 3.19 6.73
C ALA A 131 -1.35 4.53 6.06
N PHE A 132 -2.31 5.15 5.38
CA PHE A 132 -2.10 6.45 4.73
C PHE A 132 -1.90 7.59 5.74
N ALA A 133 -2.60 7.56 6.88
CA ALA A 133 -2.37 8.51 7.96
C ALA A 133 -0.91 8.44 8.47
N ILE A 134 -0.43 7.25 8.78
CA ILE A 134 0.94 7.05 9.26
C ILE A 134 1.97 7.45 8.18
N ILE A 135 1.76 7.06 6.91
CA ILE A 135 2.64 7.46 5.80
C ILE A 135 2.67 8.99 5.66
N LEU A 136 1.51 9.63 5.71
CA LEU A 136 1.42 11.08 5.60
C LEU A 136 2.18 11.76 6.75
N ALA A 137 1.98 11.33 7.99
CA ALA A 137 2.70 11.84 9.15
C ALA A 137 4.22 11.70 8.99
N PHE A 138 4.71 10.56 8.54
CA PHE A 138 6.16 10.34 8.32
C PHE A 138 6.71 11.19 7.19
N VAL A 139 6.03 11.23 6.05
CA VAL A 139 6.48 12.01 4.88
C VAL A 139 6.51 13.50 5.20
N THR A 140 5.46 14.02 5.82
CA THR A 140 5.38 15.44 6.19
C THR A 140 6.38 15.80 7.28
N SER A 141 6.51 14.98 8.34
CA SER A 141 7.50 15.20 9.40
C SER A 141 8.94 15.13 8.87
N GLY A 142 9.25 14.14 8.05
CA GLY A 142 10.58 13.99 7.42
C GLY A 142 10.90 15.15 6.48
N PHE A 143 9.92 15.60 5.67
CA PHE A 143 10.07 16.76 4.81
C PHE A 143 10.36 18.04 5.60
N PHE A 144 9.57 18.33 6.62
CA PHE A 144 9.78 19.53 7.43
C PHE A 144 11.02 19.45 8.32
N TRP A 145 11.41 18.26 8.76
CA TRP A 145 12.70 18.05 9.41
C TRP A 145 13.85 18.46 8.48
N ALA A 146 13.84 17.98 7.24
CA ALA A 146 14.86 18.30 6.24
C ALA A 146 14.88 19.81 5.91
N ILE A 147 13.69 20.40 5.70
CA ILE A 147 13.56 21.85 5.44
C ILE A 147 14.07 22.68 6.62
N ASN A 148 13.73 22.30 7.86
CA ASN A 148 14.20 22.99 9.05
C ASN A 148 15.73 22.89 9.23
N TYR A 149 16.31 21.74 8.86
CA TYR A 149 17.75 21.56 8.85
C TYR A 149 18.46 22.48 7.83
N LEU A 150 17.86 22.67 6.64
CA LEU A 150 18.41 23.54 5.60
C LEU A 150 18.21 25.04 5.91
N PHE A 151 17.09 25.40 6.51
CA PHE A 151 16.68 26.80 6.75
C PHE A 151 16.52 27.07 8.24
N GLN A 152 17.58 26.80 9.00
CA GLN A 152 17.62 27.03 10.46
C GLN A 152 17.27 28.49 10.79
N THR A 153 16.43 28.68 11.79
CA THR A 153 15.97 30.02 12.26
C THR A 153 15.13 30.86 11.28
N ALA A 154 14.77 30.30 10.12
CA ALA A 154 13.89 31.00 9.18
C ALA A 154 12.53 31.29 9.81
N SER A 155 12.11 32.53 9.72
CA SER A 155 10.78 32.99 10.20
C SER A 155 10.14 33.93 9.18
N PHE A 156 8.84 33.86 9.04
CA PHE A 156 8.08 34.62 8.07
C PHE A 156 7.04 35.49 8.75
N ASN A 157 6.68 36.60 8.09
CA ASN A 157 5.55 37.40 8.56
C ASN A 157 4.23 36.60 8.40
N LEU A 158 3.19 37.02 9.10
CA LEU A 158 1.90 36.34 9.14
C LEU A 158 1.36 36.05 7.73
N PHE A 159 1.42 37.00 6.81
CA PHE A 159 0.88 36.87 5.46
C PHE A 159 1.60 35.77 4.65
N THR A 160 2.93 35.78 4.67
CA THR A 160 3.76 34.76 4.03
C THR A 160 3.54 33.38 4.66
N SER A 161 3.39 33.33 5.98
CA SER A 161 3.14 32.08 6.70
C SER A 161 1.80 31.45 6.33
N ILE A 162 0.74 32.26 6.17
CA ILE A 162 -0.57 31.80 5.69
C ILE A 162 -0.46 31.29 4.25
N ALA A 163 0.25 32.00 3.39
CA ALA A 163 0.45 31.58 2.00
C ALA A 163 1.20 30.22 1.90
N LEU A 164 2.30 30.06 2.64
CA LEU A 164 3.07 28.81 2.71
C LEU A 164 2.24 27.70 3.31
N PHE A 165 1.54 27.92 4.42
CA PHE A 165 0.63 26.94 5.01
C PHE A 165 -0.41 26.46 4.00
N THR A 166 -1.08 27.41 3.31
CA THR A 166 -2.12 27.09 2.33
C THR A 166 -1.56 26.28 1.16
N MET A 167 -0.37 26.60 0.70
CA MET A 167 0.31 25.88 -0.38
C MET A 167 0.61 24.43 0.02
N PHE A 168 1.26 24.23 1.16
CA PHE A 168 1.59 22.87 1.64
C PHE A 168 0.34 22.05 1.93
N ASN A 169 -0.65 22.66 2.60
CA ASN A 169 -1.92 22.00 2.89
C ASN A 169 -2.66 21.63 1.57
N GLY A 170 -2.63 22.49 0.56
CA GLY A 170 -3.21 22.21 -0.76
C GLY A 170 -2.54 21.00 -1.43
N ILE A 171 -1.22 20.90 -1.38
CA ILE A 171 -0.46 19.76 -1.92
C ILE A 171 -0.84 18.48 -1.18
N ILE A 172 -0.89 18.50 0.14
CA ILE A 172 -1.23 17.33 0.96
C ILE A 172 -2.67 16.87 0.67
N ASN A 173 -3.63 17.78 0.62
CA ASN A 173 -5.01 17.45 0.26
C ASN A 173 -5.11 16.85 -1.14
N PHE A 174 -4.38 17.41 -2.12
CA PHE A 174 -4.33 16.84 -3.47
C PHE A 174 -3.79 15.42 -3.46
N LEU A 175 -2.68 15.15 -2.78
CA LEU A 175 -2.09 13.82 -2.67
C LEU A 175 -3.03 12.82 -2.00
N MET A 176 -3.72 13.20 -0.93
CA MET A 176 -4.66 12.33 -0.22
C MET A 176 -5.91 12.01 -1.06
N ILE A 177 -6.46 13.00 -1.77
CA ILE A 177 -7.56 12.81 -2.70
C ILE A 177 -7.13 11.90 -3.87
N TYR A 178 -5.96 12.16 -4.45
CA TYR A 178 -5.41 11.35 -5.53
C TYR A 178 -5.19 9.90 -5.09
N SER A 179 -4.68 9.70 -3.87
CA SER A 179 -4.51 8.37 -3.28
C SER A 179 -5.85 7.64 -3.16
N ALA A 180 -6.92 8.31 -2.69
CA ALA A 180 -8.25 7.72 -2.58
C ALA A 180 -8.81 7.25 -3.94
N LEU A 181 -8.58 8.03 -5.01
CA LEU A 181 -9.02 7.71 -6.37
C LEU A 181 -8.19 6.61 -7.03
N SER A 182 -6.91 6.50 -6.66
CA SER A 182 -5.95 5.58 -7.30
C SER A 182 -5.94 4.18 -6.69
N ILE A 183 -6.76 3.90 -5.68
CA ILE A 183 -6.76 2.61 -4.98
C ILE A 183 -7.03 1.47 -5.96
N SER A 184 -5.99 0.68 -6.17
CA SER A 184 -5.97 -0.52 -7.00
C SER A 184 -4.95 -1.51 -6.43
N THR A 185 -4.98 -2.77 -6.87
CA THR A 185 -3.99 -3.76 -6.44
C THR A 185 -2.55 -3.28 -6.69
N LEU A 186 -2.28 -2.73 -7.88
CA LEU A 186 -0.95 -2.23 -8.23
C LEU A 186 -0.53 -1.07 -7.33
N PHE A 187 -1.42 -0.13 -7.06
CA PHE A 187 -1.15 1.01 -6.19
C PHE A 187 -0.86 0.58 -4.76
N ILE A 188 -1.69 -0.31 -4.17
CA ILE A 188 -1.48 -0.83 -2.82
C ILE A 188 -0.16 -1.61 -2.75
N THR A 189 0.17 -2.41 -3.78
CA THR A 189 1.44 -3.14 -3.86
C THR A 189 2.62 -2.17 -3.92
N SER A 190 2.54 -1.10 -4.71
CA SER A 190 3.60 -0.09 -4.78
C SER A 190 3.80 0.61 -3.43
N ILE A 191 2.72 0.99 -2.75
CA ILE A 191 2.78 1.58 -1.40
C ILE A 191 3.41 0.58 -0.41
N PHE A 192 3.05 -0.72 -0.48
CA PHE A 192 3.66 -1.76 0.36
C PHE A 192 5.18 -1.82 0.18
N VAL A 193 5.63 -1.90 -1.08
CA VAL A 193 7.07 -1.95 -1.42
C VAL A 193 7.80 -0.69 -0.96
N MET A 194 7.24 0.48 -1.26
CA MET A 194 7.85 1.76 -0.87
C MET A 194 7.93 1.90 0.66
N THR A 195 6.91 1.45 1.38
CA THR A 195 6.89 1.49 2.85
C THR A 195 7.96 0.58 3.43
N ILE A 196 8.00 -0.70 3.02
CA ILE A 196 8.92 -1.66 3.64
C ILE A 196 10.37 -1.38 3.26
N ILE A 197 10.66 -1.15 1.99
CA ILE A 197 12.04 -0.85 1.54
C ILE A 197 12.47 0.53 2.05
N GLY A 198 11.63 1.56 1.87
CA GLY A 198 11.96 2.92 2.28
C GLY A 198 12.17 3.02 3.80
N GLY A 199 11.29 2.41 4.61
CA GLY A 199 11.40 2.42 6.06
C GLY A 199 12.63 1.65 6.57
N VAL A 200 12.90 0.46 6.03
CA VAL A 200 14.10 -0.31 6.40
C VAL A 200 15.37 0.43 6.00
N LEU A 201 15.46 0.98 4.77
CA LEU A 201 16.61 1.78 4.34
C LEU A 201 16.80 3.03 5.21
N THR A 202 15.72 3.72 5.58
CA THR A 202 15.79 4.87 6.48
C THR A 202 16.38 4.46 7.83
N ALA A 203 15.90 3.37 8.44
CA ALA A 203 16.44 2.85 9.69
C ALA A 203 17.91 2.46 9.56
N MET A 204 18.33 1.83 8.44
CA MET A 204 19.74 1.49 8.16
C MET A 204 20.62 2.75 8.09
N VAL A 205 20.17 3.77 7.36
CA VAL A 205 20.94 5.03 7.20
C VAL A 205 21.04 5.77 8.52
N THR A 206 19.96 5.89 9.28
CA THR A 206 19.92 6.53 10.61
C THR A 206 20.88 5.84 11.58
N ASN A 207 21.04 4.52 11.47
CA ASN A 207 21.90 3.72 12.35
C ASN A 207 23.30 3.44 11.76
N SER A 208 23.71 4.10 10.70
CA SER A 208 25.03 3.90 10.08
C SER A 208 26.17 4.16 11.07
N SER A 209 26.07 5.18 11.93
CA SER A 209 27.05 5.48 12.98
C SER A 209 27.13 4.40 14.07
N ARG A 210 26.09 3.60 14.25
CA ARG A 210 26.05 2.45 15.18
C ARG A 210 26.59 1.17 14.57
N MET A 211 27.01 1.18 13.31
CA MET A 211 27.54 0.01 12.59
C MET A 211 26.63 -1.22 12.72
N TRP A 212 25.29 -1.01 12.55
CA TRP A 212 24.26 -2.04 12.75
C TRP A 212 24.55 -3.36 12.01
N TRP A 213 25.22 -3.29 10.86
CA TRP A 213 25.58 -4.47 10.05
C TRP A 213 26.57 -5.44 10.73
N GLN A 214 27.22 -5.02 11.81
CA GLN A 214 28.08 -5.88 12.63
C GLN A 214 27.27 -6.76 13.60
N TYR A 215 26.01 -6.46 13.81
CA TYR A 215 25.09 -7.19 14.69
C TYR A 215 24.11 -8.03 13.87
N ASN A 216 22.98 -7.45 13.49
CA ASN A 216 21.93 -8.05 12.67
C ASN A 216 20.95 -6.96 12.18
N LEU A 217 20.04 -7.32 11.25
CA LEU A 217 19.03 -6.39 10.76
C LEU A 217 18.04 -6.00 11.86
N SER A 218 17.70 -6.96 12.73
CA SER A 218 16.78 -6.75 13.86
C SER A 218 17.33 -5.80 14.93
N PHE A 219 18.67 -5.54 14.95
CA PHE A 219 19.28 -4.50 15.77
C PHE A 219 18.62 -3.14 15.57
N LEU A 220 18.18 -2.83 14.34
CA LEU A 220 17.55 -1.55 14.01
C LEU A 220 16.27 -1.27 14.82
N GLY A 221 15.65 -2.32 15.37
CA GLY A 221 14.45 -2.20 16.22
C GLY A 221 14.73 -2.25 17.72
N THR A 222 16.00 -2.36 18.17
CA THR A 222 16.37 -2.48 19.59
C THR A 222 16.56 -1.13 20.27
N ASP A 223 16.60 -1.13 21.60
CA ASP A 223 16.89 0.07 22.41
C ASP A 223 18.31 0.62 22.19
N ASN A 224 19.22 -0.17 21.60
CA ASN A 224 20.58 0.26 21.27
C ASN A 224 20.65 1.01 19.93
N ALA A 225 19.61 0.95 19.11
CA ALA A 225 19.52 1.67 17.86
C ALA A 225 19.10 3.13 18.08
N LEU A 226 19.51 4.00 17.16
CA LEU A 226 18.96 5.35 17.06
C LEU A 226 17.57 5.25 16.41
N ASP A 227 16.58 5.90 17.07
CA ASP A 227 15.21 5.96 16.53
C ASP A 227 14.65 4.59 16.13
N SER A 228 14.83 3.57 17.00
CA SER A 228 14.37 2.17 16.76
C SER A 228 12.90 2.06 16.36
N TRP A 229 12.09 3.05 16.76
CA TRP A 229 10.68 3.13 16.39
C TRP A 229 10.46 3.19 14.87
N GLN A 230 11.41 3.75 14.08
CA GLN A 230 11.31 3.82 12.62
C GLN A 230 11.25 2.43 11.99
N PHE A 231 12.14 1.52 12.40
CA PHE A 231 12.15 0.14 11.94
C PHE A 231 10.89 -0.60 12.39
N ASN A 232 10.57 -0.54 13.67
CA ASN A 232 9.43 -1.24 14.26
C ASN A 232 8.09 -0.77 13.66
N ALA A 233 7.90 0.55 13.54
CA ALA A 233 6.71 1.12 12.91
C ALA A 233 6.62 0.74 11.42
N THR A 234 7.73 0.67 10.70
CA THR A 234 7.76 0.22 9.31
C THR A 234 7.19 -1.19 9.15
N LEU A 235 7.59 -2.15 10.00
CA LEU A 235 7.09 -3.52 9.95
C LEU A 235 5.59 -3.60 10.29
N ILE A 236 5.15 -2.84 11.30
CA ILE A 236 3.73 -2.77 11.68
C ILE A 236 2.90 -2.15 10.55
N LEU A 237 3.38 -1.08 9.92
CA LEU A 237 2.71 -0.43 8.81
C LEU A 237 2.67 -1.33 7.56
N ALA A 238 3.78 -1.98 7.24
CA ALA A 238 3.84 -2.95 6.16
C ALA A 238 2.81 -4.07 6.35
N ARG A 239 2.62 -4.58 7.58
CA ARG A 239 1.57 -5.55 7.89
C ARG A 239 0.17 -5.03 7.60
N LEU A 240 -0.14 -3.79 7.96
CA LEU A 240 -1.46 -3.21 7.70
C LEU A 240 -1.76 -3.16 6.20
N ILE A 241 -0.78 -2.72 5.40
CA ILE A 241 -0.90 -2.67 3.94
C ILE A 241 -1.00 -4.09 3.36
N TRP A 242 -0.20 -5.05 3.86
CA TRP A 242 -0.27 -6.46 3.46
C TRP A 242 -1.65 -7.04 3.68
N LEU A 243 -2.26 -6.85 4.87
CA LEU A 243 -3.63 -7.32 5.15
C LEU A 243 -4.65 -6.72 4.19
N ALA A 244 -4.53 -5.40 3.93
CA ALA A 244 -5.38 -4.72 2.96
C ALA A 244 -5.23 -5.34 1.57
N LEU A 245 -4.01 -5.63 1.14
CA LEU A 245 -3.72 -6.23 -0.16
C LEU A 245 -4.25 -7.66 -0.28
N VAL A 246 -4.09 -8.48 0.77
CA VAL A 246 -4.64 -9.83 0.82
C VAL A 246 -6.17 -9.80 0.72
N ASP A 247 -6.84 -8.94 1.47
CA ASP A 247 -8.29 -8.82 1.38
C ASP A 247 -8.74 -8.30 0.00
N TYR A 248 -8.03 -7.34 -0.56
CA TYR A 248 -8.33 -6.79 -1.88
C TYR A 248 -8.21 -7.82 -3.01
N LEU A 249 -7.25 -8.74 -2.91
CA LEU A 249 -7.03 -9.82 -3.87
C LEU A 249 -8.00 -11.01 -3.67
N PHE A 250 -8.15 -11.46 -2.41
CA PHE A 250 -8.84 -12.72 -2.14
C PHE A 250 -10.36 -12.63 -2.04
N VAL A 251 -10.92 -11.49 -1.61
CA VAL A 251 -12.38 -11.38 -1.48
C VAL A 251 -13.09 -11.54 -2.82
N PRO A 252 -12.66 -10.88 -3.92
CA PRO A 252 -13.25 -11.14 -5.23
C PRO A 252 -12.93 -12.54 -5.77
N LEU A 253 -11.72 -13.03 -5.57
CA LEU A 253 -11.27 -14.33 -6.07
C LEU A 253 -12.06 -15.50 -5.45
N GLN A 254 -12.30 -15.48 -4.13
CA GLN A 254 -13.06 -16.53 -3.42
C GLN A 254 -14.52 -16.62 -3.84
N LYS A 255 -15.13 -15.55 -4.33
CA LYS A 255 -16.50 -15.60 -4.87
C LYS A 255 -16.55 -16.18 -6.27
N THR A 256 -15.51 -15.95 -7.06
CA THR A 256 -15.43 -16.45 -8.44
C THR A 256 -15.08 -17.94 -8.46
N LEU A 257 -14.14 -18.36 -7.65
CA LEU A 257 -13.68 -19.74 -7.51
C LEU A 257 -14.30 -20.40 -6.28
N ARG A 258 -15.62 -20.57 -6.28
CA ARG A 258 -16.47 -21.11 -5.23
C ARG A 258 -15.72 -22.07 -4.26
N HIS A 259 -15.52 -21.65 -2.98
CA HIS A 259 -15.09 -22.47 -1.84
C HIS A 259 -13.84 -23.36 -2.06
N ASN A 260 -12.83 -22.82 -2.77
CA ASN A 260 -11.59 -23.55 -2.99
C ASN A 260 -10.75 -23.57 -1.69
N ARG A 261 -10.70 -24.73 -1.02
CA ARG A 261 -9.94 -24.92 0.24
C ARG A 261 -8.47 -24.51 0.10
N ARG A 262 -7.86 -24.73 -1.08
CA ARG A 262 -6.45 -24.39 -1.35
C ARG A 262 -6.22 -22.88 -1.26
N LEU A 263 -7.09 -22.09 -1.86
CA LEU A 263 -7.03 -20.61 -1.79
C LEU A 263 -7.33 -20.09 -0.38
N ILE A 264 -8.20 -20.77 0.38
CA ILE A 264 -8.46 -20.42 1.78
C ILE A 264 -7.20 -20.67 2.60
N THR A 265 -6.53 -21.83 2.43
CA THR A 265 -5.26 -22.13 3.10
C THR A 265 -4.19 -21.10 2.77
N LEU A 266 -4.03 -20.76 1.49
CA LEU A 266 -3.08 -19.72 1.05
C LEU A 266 -3.36 -18.35 1.72
N ARG A 267 -4.63 -17.95 1.77
CA ARG A 267 -5.03 -16.71 2.47
C ARG A 267 -4.72 -16.75 3.96
N ILE A 268 -4.95 -17.88 4.62
CA ILE A 268 -4.62 -18.05 6.04
C ILE A 268 -3.11 -17.93 6.25
N LEU A 269 -2.29 -18.61 5.46
CA LEU A 269 -0.83 -18.55 5.54
C LEU A 269 -0.31 -17.11 5.31
N LEU A 270 -0.83 -16.41 4.32
CA LEU A 270 -0.49 -15.00 4.08
C LEU A 270 -0.85 -14.10 5.26
N ASN A 271 -2.01 -14.32 5.90
CA ASN A 271 -2.42 -13.54 7.06
C ASN A 271 -1.56 -13.88 8.30
N LEU A 272 -1.16 -15.14 8.47
CA LEU A 272 -0.25 -15.57 9.54
C LEU A 272 1.15 -14.97 9.33
N SER A 273 1.66 -14.96 8.09
CA SER A 273 2.92 -14.28 7.74
C SER A 273 2.85 -12.78 8.06
N ALA A 274 1.76 -12.10 7.68
CA ALA A 274 1.55 -10.70 8.00
C ALA A 274 1.50 -10.45 9.52
N LEU A 275 0.87 -11.36 10.28
CA LEU A 275 0.82 -11.27 11.74
C LEU A 275 2.21 -11.46 12.36
N SER A 276 2.99 -12.42 11.83
CA SER A 276 4.37 -12.65 12.25
C SER A 276 5.26 -11.45 11.99
N LEU A 277 5.13 -10.80 10.82
CA LEU A 277 5.82 -9.56 10.49
C LEU A 277 5.50 -8.44 11.49
N ALA A 278 4.22 -8.30 11.88
CA ALA A 278 3.85 -7.36 12.93
C ALA A 278 4.45 -7.72 14.28
N GLY A 279 4.51 -9.03 14.61
CA GLY A 279 5.12 -9.51 15.83
C GLY A 279 6.59 -9.15 15.92
N VAL A 280 7.35 -9.25 14.82
CA VAL A 280 8.74 -8.81 14.74
C VAL A 280 8.86 -7.32 15.07
N GLY A 281 7.95 -6.46 14.58
CA GLY A 281 7.95 -5.03 14.89
C GLY A 281 7.42 -4.67 16.28
N LEU A 282 6.49 -5.47 16.83
CA LEU A 282 5.89 -5.22 18.15
C LEU A 282 6.74 -5.72 19.32
N PHE A 283 7.55 -6.76 19.09
CA PHE A 283 8.45 -7.34 20.07
C PHE A 283 9.89 -7.03 19.67
N PRO A 284 10.46 -5.89 20.11
CA PRO A 284 11.83 -5.55 19.74
C PRO A 284 12.82 -6.60 20.25
N ASN A 285 13.92 -6.77 19.52
CA ASN A 285 14.95 -7.77 19.79
C ASN A 285 15.83 -7.35 21.00
N ASN A 286 15.18 -6.96 22.11
CA ASN A 286 15.85 -6.58 23.36
C ASN A 286 16.01 -7.82 24.28
N ALA A 287 17.03 -7.81 25.13
CA ALA A 287 17.30 -8.91 26.04
C ALA A 287 16.07 -9.30 26.91
N GLY A 288 15.90 -10.61 27.14
CA GLY A 288 14.84 -11.15 27.98
C GLY A 288 13.67 -11.77 27.21
N ARG A 289 12.44 -11.64 27.73
CA ARG A 289 11.25 -12.27 27.12
C ARG A 289 10.91 -11.72 25.72
N LEU A 290 11.20 -10.45 25.48
CA LEU A 290 10.90 -9.82 24.19
C LEU A 290 11.76 -10.42 23.07
N HIS A 291 13.04 -10.72 23.34
CA HIS A 291 13.91 -11.43 22.42
C HIS A 291 13.34 -12.78 21.98
N ILE A 292 12.88 -13.58 22.94
CA ILE A 292 12.29 -14.91 22.64
C ILE A 292 11.05 -14.76 21.75
N LEU A 293 10.17 -13.80 22.06
CA LEU A 293 8.98 -13.53 21.26
C LEU A 293 9.32 -13.02 19.86
N HIS A 294 10.30 -12.13 19.75
CA HIS A 294 10.82 -11.64 18.48
C HIS A 294 11.30 -12.79 17.59
N ASP A 295 12.17 -13.64 18.12
CA ASP A 295 12.74 -14.78 17.39
C ASP A 295 11.66 -15.77 16.96
N GLN A 296 10.67 -16.04 17.81
CA GLN A 296 9.54 -16.89 17.46
C GLN A 296 8.73 -16.28 16.30
N MET A 297 8.46 -14.96 16.32
CA MET A 297 7.73 -14.31 15.24
C MET A 297 8.53 -14.29 13.93
N ALA A 298 9.84 -14.04 14.01
CA ALA A 298 10.73 -14.10 12.84
C ALA A 298 10.79 -15.51 12.24
N ASN A 299 10.92 -16.55 13.08
CA ASN A 299 10.92 -17.93 12.63
C ASN A 299 9.57 -18.33 12.00
N PHE A 300 8.44 -17.94 12.59
CA PHE A 300 7.12 -18.21 12.00
C PHE A 300 6.95 -17.54 10.64
N LEU A 301 7.46 -16.30 10.48
CA LEU A 301 7.42 -15.62 9.19
C LEU A 301 8.14 -16.46 8.11
N ILE A 302 9.37 -16.89 8.38
CA ILE A 302 10.17 -17.71 7.46
C ILE A 302 9.46 -19.06 7.19
N TYR A 303 8.97 -19.74 8.22
CA TYR A 303 8.31 -21.03 8.04
C TYR A 303 7.04 -20.95 7.19
N PHE A 304 6.19 -19.95 7.43
CA PHE A 304 4.98 -19.78 6.62
C PHE A 304 5.31 -19.46 5.15
N ILE A 305 6.35 -18.67 4.90
CA ILE A 305 6.80 -18.35 3.53
C ILE A 305 7.36 -19.63 2.85
N LEU A 306 8.23 -20.40 3.54
CA LEU A 306 8.76 -21.64 3.01
C LEU A 306 7.64 -22.67 2.73
N ILE A 307 6.66 -22.80 3.60
CA ILE A 307 5.48 -23.67 3.39
C ILE A 307 4.71 -23.23 2.13
N MET A 308 4.54 -21.93 1.92
CA MET A 308 3.87 -21.41 0.73
C MET A 308 4.70 -21.62 -0.53
N MET A 309 6.03 -21.46 -0.48
CA MET A 309 6.94 -21.71 -1.61
C MET A 309 6.90 -23.19 -2.04
N LEU A 310 7.04 -24.10 -1.09
CA LEU A 310 7.00 -25.55 -1.32
C LEU A 310 5.62 -26.03 -1.75
N GLY A 311 4.58 -25.50 -1.12
CA GLY A 311 3.19 -25.81 -1.41
C GLY A 311 2.59 -25.10 -2.61
N ASN A 312 3.34 -24.25 -3.30
CA ASN A 312 2.89 -23.34 -4.33
C ASN A 312 2.01 -24.02 -5.40
N ARG A 313 2.48 -25.14 -5.96
CA ARG A 313 1.75 -25.93 -6.97
C ARG A 313 0.37 -26.40 -6.50
N TRP A 314 0.23 -26.70 -5.21
CA TRP A 314 -1.04 -27.11 -4.61
C TRP A 314 -1.90 -25.91 -4.19
N LEU A 315 -1.28 -24.86 -3.62
CA LEU A 315 -1.98 -23.71 -3.04
C LEU A 315 -2.57 -22.79 -4.12
N LEU A 316 -1.85 -22.60 -5.24
CA LEU A 316 -2.26 -21.72 -6.32
C LEU A 316 -2.61 -22.54 -7.56
N PRO A 317 -3.91 -22.85 -7.81
CA PRO A 317 -4.30 -23.60 -8.98
C PRO A 317 -3.96 -22.84 -10.26
N ASN A 318 -3.45 -23.56 -11.27
CA ASN A 318 -3.05 -23.01 -12.57
C ASN A 318 -1.90 -21.97 -12.49
N ALA A 319 -1.02 -22.09 -11.51
CA ALA A 319 0.19 -21.27 -11.46
C ALA A 319 1.04 -21.52 -12.73
N PRO A 320 1.65 -20.48 -13.31
CA PRO A 320 2.59 -20.64 -14.40
C PRO A 320 3.80 -21.47 -13.97
N ARG A 321 4.29 -22.36 -14.85
CA ARG A 321 5.49 -23.18 -14.59
C ARG A 321 6.71 -22.35 -14.22
N GLU A 322 6.85 -21.18 -14.81
CA GLU A 322 7.91 -20.23 -14.51
C GLU A 322 7.86 -19.76 -13.05
N PHE A 323 6.66 -19.46 -12.53
CA PHE A 323 6.48 -19.08 -11.14
C PHE A 323 6.75 -20.24 -10.18
N GLU A 324 6.33 -21.46 -10.53
CA GLU A 324 6.66 -22.66 -9.75
C GLU A 324 8.18 -22.88 -9.68
N ALA A 325 8.88 -22.83 -10.82
CA ALA A 325 10.33 -23.00 -10.88
C ALA A 325 11.06 -21.91 -10.08
N THR A 326 10.67 -20.63 -10.25
CA THR A 326 11.24 -19.51 -9.50
C THR A 326 11.03 -19.68 -7.99
N SER A 327 9.86 -20.14 -7.55
CA SER A 327 9.57 -20.41 -6.15
C SER A 327 10.49 -21.46 -5.55
N TYR A 328 10.74 -22.54 -6.26
CA TYR A 328 11.66 -23.60 -5.80
C TYR A 328 13.12 -23.14 -5.80
N ILE A 329 13.54 -22.32 -6.78
CA ILE A 329 14.89 -21.74 -6.82
C ILE A 329 15.10 -20.82 -5.62
N ILE A 330 14.18 -19.90 -5.36
CA ILE A 330 14.25 -18.99 -4.21
C ILE A 330 14.26 -19.78 -2.90
N CYS A 331 13.40 -20.78 -2.76
CA CYS A 331 13.36 -21.66 -1.59
C CYS A 331 14.71 -22.38 -1.39
N ALA A 332 15.32 -22.92 -2.45
CA ALA A 332 16.62 -23.58 -2.37
C ALA A 332 17.73 -22.61 -1.94
N ILE A 333 17.73 -21.37 -2.46
CA ILE A 333 18.69 -20.34 -2.05
C ILE A 333 18.52 -19.98 -0.57
N LEU A 334 17.28 -19.81 -0.09
CA LEU A 334 16.98 -19.52 1.32
C LEU A 334 17.45 -20.64 2.25
N VAL A 335 17.12 -21.89 1.91
CA VAL A 335 17.57 -23.05 2.69
C VAL A 335 19.09 -23.17 2.69
N THR A 336 19.73 -22.98 1.54
CA THR A 336 21.18 -22.96 1.43
C THR A 336 21.80 -21.86 2.30
N SER A 337 21.26 -20.65 2.26
CA SER A 337 21.71 -19.52 3.07
C SER A 337 21.55 -19.82 4.56
N MET A 338 20.47 -20.46 4.97
CA MET A 338 20.25 -20.89 6.34
C MET A 338 21.28 -21.94 6.80
N ILE A 339 21.59 -22.94 5.93
CA ILE A 339 22.63 -23.95 6.18
C ILE A 339 24.01 -23.28 6.33
N LEU A 340 24.35 -22.36 5.42
CA LEU A 340 25.62 -21.63 5.46
C LEU A 340 25.74 -20.74 6.70
N PHE A 341 24.65 -20.21 7.20
CA PHE A 341 24.62 -19.44 8.46
C PHE A 341 24.71 -20.34 9.69
N GLN A 342 23.78 -21.32 9.86
CA GLN A 342 23.62 -22.03 11.13
C GLN A 342 24.61 -23.17 11.32
N TRP A 343 24.98 -23.89 10.24
CA TRP A 343 25.75 -25.12 10.35
C TRP A 343 27.19 -24.95 9.84
N VAL A 344 27.38 -24.19 8.78
CA VAL A 344 28.72 -23.97 8.22
C VAL A 344 29.43 -22.78 8.87
N GLY A 345 28.67 -21.78 9.37
CA GLY A 345 29.23 -20.56 9.95
C GLY A 345 29.88 -19.63 8.92
N TYR A 346 29.59 -19.80 7.63
CA TYR A 346 30.17 -18.97 6.55
C TYR A 346 29.50 -17.61 6.45
N LEU A 347 28.18 -17.55 6.60
CA LEU A 347 27.42 -16.29 6.57
C LEU A 347 27.25 -15.71 7.96
N SER A 348 27.39 -14.39 8.08
CA SER A 348 26.96 -13.69 9.30
C SER A 348 25.42 -13.68 9.40
N LEU A 349 24.89 -13.51 10.61
CA LEU A 349 23.46 -13.36 10.82
C LEU A 349 22.88 -12.22 9.98
N THR A 350 23.55 -11.07 9.95
CA THR A 350 23.15 -9.91 9.13
C THR A 350 23.03 -10.24 7.65
N THR A 351 24.03 -10.97 7.11
CA THR A 351 24.00 -11.36 5.69
C THR A 351 22.84 -12.30 5.41
N PHE A 352 22.61 -13.28 6.30
CA PHE A 352 21.46 -14.19 6.17
C PHE A 352 20.13 -13.44 6.22
N GLU A 353 19.94 -12.53 7.19
CA GLU A 353 18.70 -11.74 7.32
C GLU A 353 18.45 -10.84 6.10
N ILE A 354 19.49 -10.20 5.54
CA ILE A 354 19.36 -9.38 4.33
C ILE A 354 18.96 -10.25 3.13
N VAL A 355 19.61 -11.39 2.94
CA VAL A 355 19.28 -12.33 1.85
C VAL A 355 17.85 -12.82 2.00
N ALA A 356 17.46 -13.23 3.21
CA ALA A 356 16.10 -13.68 3.48
C ALA A 356 15.08 -12.56 3.21
N PHE A 357 15.33 -11.36 3.73
CA PHE A 357 14.44 -10.20 3.51
C PHE A 357 14.22 -9.90 2.03
N VAL A 358 15.29 -9.85 1.23
CA VAL A 358 15.19 -9.54 -0.20
C VAL A 358 14.48 -10.65 -0.98
N LEU A 359 14.79 -11.90 -0.70
CA LEU A 359 14.21 -13.04 -1.41
C LEU A 359 12.74 -13.27 -1.02
N ASP A 360 12.42 -13.15 0.27
CA ASP A 360 11.04 -13.28 0.77
C ASP A 360 10.15 -12.17 0.22
N LEU A 361 10.62 -10.92 0.25
CA LEU A 361 9.88 -9.80 -0.30
C LEU A 361 9.65 -9.99 -1.81
N SER A 362 10.71 -10.35 -2.56
CA SER A 362 10.61 -10.59 -4.00
C SER A 362 9.60 -11.70 -4.32
N TRP A 363 9.64 -12.80 -3.58
CA TRP A 363 8.73 -13.92 -3.77
C TRP A 363 7.28 -13.56 -3.44
N ILE A 364 7.03 -12.84 -2.35
CA ILE A 364 5.70 -12.37 -1.98
C ILE A 364 5.10 -11.46 -3.06
N LEU A 365 5.91 -10.59 -3.65
CA LEU A 365 5.47 -9.73 -4.75
C LEU A 365 5.10 -10.54 -6.00
N LEU A 366 5.91 -11.54 -6.33
CA LEU A 366 5.61 -12.48 -7.43
C LEU A 366 4.32 -13.28 -7.14
N LEU A 367 4.11 -13.71 -5.89
CA LEU A 367 2.89 -14.39 -5.48
C LEU A 367 1.66 -13.48 -5.66
N PHE A 368 1.71 -12.24 -5.16
CA PHE A 368 0.61 -11.27 -5.31
C PHE A 368 0.30 -11.00 -6.80
N GLN A 369 1.34 -10.86 -7.64
CA GLN A 369 1.17 -10.71 -9.08
C GLN A 369 0.46 -11.92 -9.71
N ASN A 370 0.81 -13.14 -9.32
CA ASN A 370 0.19 -14.36 -9.84
C ASN A 370 -1.25 -14.54 -9.33
N ILE A 371 -1.55 -14.18 -8.07
CA ILE A 371 -2.93 -14.15 -7.55
C ILE A 371 -3.78 -13.13 -8.32
N TYR A 372 -3.22 -11.94 -8.58
CA TYR A 372 -3.87 -10.91 -9.40
C TYR A 372 -4.15 -11.40 -10.81
N ARG A 373 -3.17 -12.05 -11.45
CA ARG A 373 -3.32 -12.66 -12.77
C ARG A 373 -4.40 -13.75 -12.79
N LEU A 374 -4.46 -14.60 -11.78
CA LEU A 374 -5.50 -15.62 -11.65
C LEU A 374 -6.90 -15.01 -11.61
N TYR A 375 -7.07 -13.88 -10.93
CA TYR A 375 -8.32 -13.13 -10.91
C TYR A 375 -8.71 -12.62 -12.31
N TYR A 376 -7.78 -12.01 -13.04
CA TYR A 376 -8.05 -11.47 -14.37
C TYR A 376 -8.26 -12.53 -15.45
N HIS A 377 -7.54 -13.65 -15.42
CA HIS A 377 -7.77 -14.76 -16.38
C HIS A 377 -9.12 -15.46 -16.19
N THR A 378 -9.77 -15.29 -15.05
CA THR A 378 -11.12 -15.80 -14.82
C THR A 378 -12.19 -14.94 -15.53
N TYR A 379 -11.82 -13.74 -15.99
CA TYR A 379 -12.67 -12.84 -16.78
C TYR A 379 -12.07 -12.69 -18.18
N GLN A 380 -12.75 -13.20 -19.18
CA GLN A 380 -12.41 -12.91 -20.58
C GLN A 380 -13.06 -11.58 -20.95
N THR A 381 -12.25 -10.58 -21.18
CA THR A 381 -12.72 -9.27 -21.66
C THR A 381 -12.29 -9.11 -23.12
N PHE A 382 -13.25 -8.86 -23.97
CA PHE A 382 -13.03 -8.58 -25.38
C PHE A 382 -13.38 -7.11 -25.66
N VAL A 383 -12.56 -6.41 -26.40
CA VAL A 383 -12.86 -5.07 -26.90
C VAL A 383 -13.43 -5.23 -28.30
N VAL A 384 -14.66 -4.79 -28.49
CA VAL A 384 -15.36 -4.90 -29.79
C VAL A 384 -15.86 -3.52 -30.19
N PRO A 385 -15.56 -3.05 -31.42
CA PRO A 385 -16.15 -1.83 -31.92
C PRO A 385 -17.65 -2.02 -32.21
N ILE A 386 -18.44 -0.99 -32.01
CA ILE A 386 -19.84 -0.96 -32.44
C ILE A 386 -19.83 -0.69 -33.95
N SER A 387 -20.38 -1.61 -34.73
CA SER A 387 -20.59 -1.44 -36.16
C SER A 387 -21.94 -0.84 -36.46
#